data_9607d0e4633ddc60361d0b0a5bccfed7
#
_entry.id   9607d0e4633ddc60361d0b0a5bccfed7
#
_cell.length_a   1.000
_cell.length_b   1.000
_cell.length_c   1.000
_cell.angle_alpha   90.00
_cell.angle_beta   90.00
_cell.angle_gamma   90.00
#
_symmetry.space_group_name_H-M   'P 1'
#
loop_
_entity.id
_entity.type
_entity.pdbx_description
1 polymer ?
#
loop_
_entity_poly.entity_id
_entity_poly.type
_entity_poly.pdbx_seq_one_letter_code
_entity_poly.pdbx_strand_id
1 'polypeptide(L)'
;EQEQERGITITSAATTAHWAGHRINIIDTPGHVDFTVEVERSLRVLDGSVTVLCAKGGVEPQTETVWRQADKYQVPRMVYVNKMDIMGADFYNVVNMMHERLKCNAVPIQLPIGSEDEFKGIIDLVEMKAYVYYDDLGKDIRVEEIPDDLKEKAEEYHQELMEHVAEQDDALMEKFFNDEEITIDEIKACIRKSTIANKMVPVTCGTSYRNKGVQKLLDAIVDYMPSPLDVPSIKGTDPETGEEVLRHSSDSEPFAALAFKIATDPFVGKLCFFRVYSGTVNAGSTVLNATKDNKERMGRIVQMHSNHRKDIETVYAGDIAAVVGLKNTTTGDTLCDEKAPVILESMEFPEPVIELAIEPKTKAGQGKMGEALAK
;
A
#
# COMPACT_ATOMS: atom_id res chain seq x y z
N GLU A 1 9.44 -13.32 -16.92
CA GLU A 1 9.72 -14.74 -17.26
C GLU A 1 9.70 -15.59 -16.00
N GLN A 2 10.54 -15.32 -14.97
CA GLN A 2 10.58 -16.10 -13.72
C GLN A 2 9.27 -16.06 -12.92
N GLU A 3 8.59 -14.92 -12.88
CA GLU A 3 7.28 -14.77 -12.23
C GLU A 3 6.20 -15.60 -12.92
N GLN A 4 6.22 -15.63 -14.27
CA GLN A 4 5.31 -16.45 -15.05
C GLN A 4 5.58 -17.96 -14.88
N GLU A 5 6.85 -18.34 -14.82
CA GLU A 5 7.27 -19.73 -14.63
C GLU A 5 6.86 -20.26 -13.25
N ARG A 6 7.01 -19.43 -12.21
CA ARG A 6 6.68 -19.81 -10.82
C ARG A 6 5.23 -19.53 -10.42
N GLY A 7 4.53 -18.69 -11.18
CA GLY A 7 3.16 -18.27 -10.88
C GLY A 7 3.02 -17.40 -9.62
N ILE A 8 4.09 -16.71 -9.20
CA ILE A 8 4.12 -15.84 -8.02
C ILE A 8 4.81 -14.52 -8.35
N THR A 9 4.43 -13.46 -7.66
CA THR A 9 5.14 -12.17 -7.72
C THR A 9 6.50 -12.30 -7.01
N ILE A 10 7.56 -11.84 -7.65
CA ILE A 10 8.93 -11.88 -7.12
C ILE A 10 9.41 -10.47 -6.76
N THR A 11 9.17 -9.51 -7.65
CA THR A 11 9.61 -8.13 -7.49
C THR A 11 8.43 -7.20 -7.29
N SER A 12 8.56 -6.23 -6.39
CA SER A 12 7.54 -5.20 -6.22
C SER A 12 7.38 -4.37 -7.50
N ALA A 13 6.15 -3.96 -7.78
CA ALA A 13 5.81 -3.10 -8.91
C ALA A 13 5.10 -1.84 -8.42
N ALA A 14 5.44 -0.69 -9.00
CA ALA A 14 4.76 0.56 -8.72
C ALA A 14 3.85 0.94 -9.90
N THR A 15 2.62 1.28 -9.61
CA THR A 15 1.65 1.79 -10.58
C THR A 15 0.79 2.88 -9.97
N THR A 16 0.06 3.61 -10.81
CA THR A 16 -0.82 4.69 -10.35
C THR A 16 -2.22 4.46 -10.91
N ALA A 17 -3.22 4.59 -10.05
CA ALA A 17 -4.63 4.58 -10.40
C ALA A 17 -5.27 5.92 -10.04
N HIS A 18 -6.40 6.23 -10.68
CA HIS A 18 -7.23 7.38 -10.38
C HIS A 18 -8.63 6.90 -10.02
N TRP A 19 -9.13 7.33 -8.86
CA TRP A 19 -10.46 6.97 -8.38
C TRP A 19 -11.08 8.10 -7.58
N ALA A 20 -12.36 8.40 -7.81
CA ALA A 20 -13.10 9.42 -7.07
C ALA A 20 -12.35 10.76 -6.91
N GLY A 21 -11.69 11.23 -7.97
CA GLY A 21 -10.91 12.47 -7.96
C GLY A 21 -9.55 12.40 -7.24
N HIS A 22 -9.15 11.22 -6.77
CA HIS A 22 -7.89 10.99 -6.08
C HIS A 22 -6.90 10.23 -6.97
N ARG A 23 -5.61 10.50 -6.75
CA ARG A 23 -4.51 9.68 -7.27
C ARG A 23 -4.11 8.69 -6.21
N ILE A 24 -4.06 7.41 -6.56
CA ILE A 24 -3.64 6.31 -5.70
C ILE A 24 -2.35 5.74 -6.27
N ASN A 25 -1.23 5.94 -5.57
CA ASN A 25 0.03 5.30 -5.91
C ASN A 25 0.05 3.92 -5.25
N ILE A 26 0.18 2.89 -6.05
CA ILE A 26 0.10 1.50 -5.61
C ILE A 26 1.49 0.87 -5.76
N ILE A 27 1.98 0.27 -4.68
CA ILE A 27 3.15 -0.60 -4.70
C ILE A 27 2.64 -2.01 -4.44
N ASP A 28 2.65 -2.84 -5.48
CA ASP A 28 2.34 -4.27 -5.37
C ASP A 28 3.57 -5.02 -4.87
N THR A 29 3.43 -5.79 -3.79
CA THR A 29 4.53 -6.51 -3.15
C THR A 29 4.32 -8.02 -3.23
N PRO A 30 5.41 -8.81 -3.34
CA PRO A 30 5.31 -10.27 -3.30
C PRO A 30 4.79 -10.75 -1.95
N GLY A 31 3.97 -11.81 -1.97
CA GLY A 31 3.42 -12.45 -0.77
C GLY A 31 4.23 -13.65 -0.26
N HIS A 32 5.39 -13.97 -0.88
CA HIS A 32 6.18 -15.14 -0.54
C HIS A 32 7.31 -14.80 0.45
N VAL A 33 7.56 -15.68 1.41
CA VAL A 33 8.57 -15.47 2.48
C VAL A 33 9.98 -15.19 1.97
N ASP A 34 10.35 -15.75 0.82
CA ASP A 34 11.69 -15.56 0.24
C ASP A 34 11.94 -14.11 -0.19
N PHE A 35 10.87 -13.29 -0.33
CA PHE A 35 10.93 -11.92 -0.82
C PHE A 35 10.55 -10.88 0.24
N THR A 36 10.69 -11.20 1.52
CA THR A 36 10.37 -10.28 2.63
C THR A 36 11.14 -8.96 2.58
N VAL A 37 12.34 -8.95 2.01
CA VAL A 37 13.15 -7.72 1.81
C VAL A 37 12.44 -6.73 0.87
N GLU A 38 11.77 -7.22 -0.18
CA GLU A 38 10.98 -6.36 -1.08
C GLU A 38 9.79 -5.73 -0.35
N VAL A 39 9.15 -6.49 0.54
CA VAL A 39 8.07 -6.01 1.39
C VAL A 39 8.57 -4.93 2.35
N GLU A 40 9.69 -5.17 3.02
CA GLU A 40 10.25 -4.25 4.01
C GLU A 40 10.67 -2.91 3.38
N ARG A 41 11.30 -2.95 2.21
CA ARG A 41 11.59 -1.74 1.42
C ARG A 41 10.33 -0.94 1.09
N SER A 42 9.26 -1.64 0.71
CA SER A 42 7.99 -1.01 0.38
C SER A 42 7.32 -0.39 1.60
N LEU A 43 7.28 -1.10 2.73
CA LEU A 43 6.69 -0.61 3.98
C LEU A 43 7.28 0.73 4.45
N ARG A 44 8.54 0.97 4.13
CA ARG A 44 9.23 2.21 4.50
C ARG A 44 8.68 3.46 3.80
N VAL A 45 8.12 3.30 2.62
CA VAL A 45 7.63 4.42 1.79
C VAL A 45 6.10 4.46 1.66
N LEU A 46 5.38 3.57 2.32
CA LEU A 46 3.93 3.52 2.30
C LEU A 46 3.31 4.48 3.31
N ASP A 47 2.17 5.07 2.95
CA ASP A 47 1.30 5.78 3.88
C ASP A 47 0.35 4.81 4.58
N GLY A 48 -0.08 3.77 3.89
CA GLY A 48 -0.92 2.71 4.40
C GLY A 48 -0.80 1.45 3.55
N SER A 49 -1.35 0.34 4.03
CA SER A 49 -1.33 -0.92 3.30
C SER A 49 -2.69 -1.60 3.24
N VAL A 50 -2.94 -2.27 2.13
CA VAL A 50 -4.07 -3.19 1.97
C VAL A 50 -3.52 -4.60 1.98
N THR A 51 -3.81 -5.35 3.04
CA THR A 51 -3.43 -6.75 3.13
C THR A 51 -4.50 -7.60 2.44
N VAL A 52 -4.09 -8.35 1.43
CA VAL A 52 -4.99 -9.21 0.66
C VAL A 52 -4.91 -10.63 1.21
N LEU A 53 -6.02 -11.12 1.77
CA LEU A 53 -6.16 -12.47 2.29
C LEU A 53 -7.03 -13.32 1.38
N CYS A 54 -6.68 -14.60 1.22
CA CYS A 54 -7.52 -15.54 0.51
C CYS A 54 -8.72 -15.97 1.40
N ALA A 55 -9.94 -15.90 0.86
CA ALA A 55 -11.15 -16.27 1.61
C ALA A 55 -11.16 -17.75 2.08
N LYS A 56 -10.38 -18.62 1.44
CA LYS A 56 -10.21 -20.03 1.83
C LYS A 56 -9.04 -20.24 2.79
N GLY A 57 -7.86 -19.63 2.49
CA GLY A 57 -6.64 -19.84 3.27
C GLY A 57 -6.57 -18.97 4.53
N GLY A 58 -7.17 -17.79 4.48
CA GLY A 58 -7.17 -16.83 5.57
C GLY A 58 -5.76 -16.34 5.93
N VAL A 59 -5.45 -16.34 7.22
CA VAL A 59 -4.15 -15.91 7.74
C VAL A 59 -3.15 -17.07 7.65
N GLU A 60 -2.13 -16.89 6.82
CA GLU A 60 -1.05 -17.84 6.61
C GLU A 60 0.24 -17.37 7.34
N PRO A 61 1.27 -18.23 7.52
CA PRO A 61 2.52 -17.83 8.20
C PRO A 61 3.20 -16.60 7.57
N GLN A 62 3.13 -16.46 6.25
CA GLN A 62 3.63 -15.29 5.52
C GLN A 62 2.89 -14.02 5.92
N THR A 63 1.56 -14.12 6.09
CA THR A 63 0.74 -13.00 6.55
C THR A 63 1.20 -12.51 7.93
N GLU A 64 1.47 -13.42 8.86
CA GLU A 64 1.95 -13.05 10.20
C GLU A 64 3.29 -12.33 10.15
N THR A 65 4.20 -12.77 9.29
CA THR A 65 5.52 -12.14 9.12
C THR A 65 5.40 -10.73 8.60
N VAL A 66 4.66 -10.53 7.51
CA VAL A 66 4.44 -9.21 6.91
C VAL A 66 3.65 -8.29 7.86
N TRP A 67 2.71 -8.85 8.60
CA TRP A 67 1.93 -8.10 9.59
C TRP A 67 2.81 -7.52 10.69
N ARG A 68 3.73 -8.33 11.24
CA ARG A 68 4.71 -7.88 12.25
C ARG A 68 5.67 -6.82 11.71
N GLN A 69 6.09 -6.94 10.45
CA GLN A 69 6.90 -5.90 9.80
C GLN A 69 6.12 -4.59 9.69
N ALA A 70 4.85 -4.64 9.30
CA ALA A 70 3.99 -3.45 9.25
C ALA A 70 3.75 -2.84 10.64
N ASP A 71 3.68 -3.65 11.71
CA ASP A 71 3.63 -3.16 13.09
C ASP A 71 4.90 -2.40 13.47
N LYS A 72 6.08 -2.91 13.09
CA LYS A 72 7.36 -2.24 13.33
C LYS A 72 7.39 -0.81 12.75
N TYR A 73 6.84 -0.63 11.57
CA TYR A 73 6.79 0.66 10.89
C TYR A 73 5.52 1.47 11.17
N GLN A 74 4.64 0.97 12.04
CA GLN A 74 3.36 1.61 12.40
C GLN A 74 2.50 1.97 11.19
N VAL A 75 2.51 1.14 10.15
CA VAL A 75 1.76 1.37 8.91
C VAL A 75 0.27 1.11 9.14
N PRO A 76 -0.62 2.09 8.92
CA PRO A 76 -2.07 1.89 8.94
C PRO A 76 -2.50 0.83 7.91
N ARG A 77 -3.45 0.00 8.28
CA ARG A 77 -3.85 -1.16 7.48
C ARG A 77 -5.35 -1.31 7.35
N MET A 78 -5.75 -1.82 6.19
CA MET A 78 -7.04 -2.45 5.97
C MET A 78 -6.84 -3.80 5.32
N VAL A 79 -7.86 -4.64 5.35
CA VAL A 79 -7.81 -5.99 4.79
C VAL A 79 -8.87 -6.16 3.70
N TYR A 80 -8.48 -6.82 2.62
CA TYR A 80 -9.36 -7.26 1.56
C TYR A 80 -9.37 -8.78 1.48
N VAL A 81 -10.50 -9.38 1.84
CA VAL A 81 -10.70 -10.84 1.73
C VAL A 81 -11.09 -11.15 0.30
N ASN A 82 -10.12 -11.65 -0.45
CA ASN A 82 -10.19 -11.91 -1.90
C ASN A 82 -10.58 -13.36 -2.20
N LYS A 83 -10.96 -13.60 -3.43
CA LYS A 83 -11.35 -14.93 -3.92
C LYS A 83 -12.59 -15.49 -3.21
N MET A 84 -13.59 -14.63 -2.98
CA MET A 84 -14.87 -15.07 -2.41
C MET A 84 -15.65 -16.05 -3.29
N ASP A 85 -15.24 -16.18 -4.56
CA ASP A 85 -15.84 -17.03 -5.58
C ASP A 85 -15.24 -18.45 -5.67
N ILE A 86 -14.25 -18.79 -4.86
CA ILE A 86 -13.64 -20.13 -4.89
C ILE A 86 -14.28 -21.08 -3.87
N MET A 87 -14.22 -22.36 -4.16
CA MET A 87 -14.71 -23.41 -3.25
C MET A 87 -13.97 -23.38 -1.90
N GLY A 88 -14.72 -23.34 -0.81
CA GLY A 88 -14.21 -23.23 0.56
C GLY A 88 -13.99 -21.79 1.02
N ALA A 89 -14.47 -20.78 0.30
CA ALA A 89 -14.44 -19.40 0.71
C ALA A 89 -15.31 -19.15 1.94
N ASP A 90 -14.73 -18.62 3.02
CA ASP A 90 -15.40 -18.30 4.28
C ASP A 90 -14.87 -16.99 4.86
N PHE A 91 -15.55 -15.90 4.59
CA PHE A 91 -15.22 -14.56 5.08
C PHE A 91 -15.16 -14.49 6.60
N TYR A 92 -16.10 -15.07 7.28
CA TYR A 92 -16.23 -14.98 8.75
C TYR A 92 -15.11 -15.74 9.46
N ASN A 93 -14.72 -16.88 8.93
CA ASN A 93 -13.59 -17.64 9.42
C ASN A 93 -12.28 -16.83 9.26
N VAL A 94 -12.09 -16.13 8.15
CA VAL A 94 -10.92 -15.28 7.93
C VAL A 94 -10.85 -14.16 8.97
N VAL A 95 -11.97 -13.50 9.27
CA VAL A 95 -12.03 -12.46 10.32
C VAL A 95 -11.68 -13.05 11.70
N ASN A 96 -12.19 -14.22 12.03
CA ASN A 96 -11.83 -14.93 13.26
C ASN A 96 -10.34 -15.24 13.34
N MET A 97 -9.75 -15.73 12.25
CA MET A 97 -8.30 -15.98 12.17
C MET A 97 -7.48 -14.69 12.39
N MET A 98 -7.95 -13.55 11.89
CA MET A 98 -7.30 -12.26 12.15
C MET A 98 -7.30 -11.92 13.66
N HIS A 99 -8.42 -12.10 14.34
CA HIS A 99 -8.51 -11.89 15.78
C HIS A 99 -7.60 -12.83 16.56
N GLU A 100 -7.61 -14.11 16.21
CA GLU A 100 -6.86 -15.15 16.94
C GLU A 100 -5.35 -15.11 16.67
N ARG A 101 -4.93 -14.96 15.43
CA ARG A 101 -3.53 -15.10 15.01
C ARG A 101 -2.80 -13.77 14.87
N LEU A 102 -3.45 -12.73 14.36
CA LEU A 102 -2.86 -11.40 14.21
C LEU A 102 -3.07 -10.51 15.44
N LYS A 103 -4.01 -10.89 16.34
CA LYS A 103 -4.35 -10.12 17.55
C LYS A 103 -4.71 -8.66 17.25
N CYS A 104 -5.28 -8.39 16.08
CA CYS A 104 -5.66 -7.07 15.66
C CYS A 104 -7.16 -6.81 15.87
N ASN A 105 -7.54 -5.55 15.96
CA ASN A 105 -8.94 -5.14 16.01
C ASN A 105 -9.53 -5.11 14.59
N ALA A 106 -9.75 -6.30 14.02
CA ALA A 106 -10.37 -6.47 12.72
C ALA A 106 -11.87 -6.23 12.80
N VAL A 107 -12.36 -5.23 12.07
CA VAL A 107 -13.78 -4.83 12.08
C VAL A 107 -14.31 -4.88 10.65
N PRO A 108 -15.22 -5.79 10.34
CA PRO A 108 -15.89 -5.80 9.04
C PRO A 108 -16.64 -4.49 8.79
N ILE A 109 -16.37 -3.86 7.66
CA ILE A 109 -17.14 -2.73 7.13
C ILE A 109 -18.00 -3.14 5.94
N GLN A 110 -17.84 -4.37 5.50
CA GLN A 110 -18.60 -5.02 4.45
C GLN A 110 -18.87 -6.47 4.84
N LEU A 111 -19.97 -7.02 4.34
CA LEU A 111 -20.26 -8.45 4.38
C LEU A 111 -20.44 -8.98 2.95
N PRO A 112 -20.08 -10.24 2.67
CA PRO A 112 -20.33 -10.85 1.37
C PRO A 112 -21.82 -11.21 1.20
N ILE A 113 -22.32 -11.08 -0.03
CA ILE A 113 -23.60 -11.62 -0.45
C ILE A 113 -23.34 -12.93 -1.18
N GLY A 114 -23.54 -14.04 -0.47
CA GLY A 114 -23.18 -15.37 -0.93
C GLY A 114 -21.69 -15.67 -0.81
N SER A 115 -21.31 -16.85 -1.20
CA SER A 115 -19.93 -17.35 -1.26
C SER A 115 -19.80 -18.36 -2.37
N GLU A 116 -18.57 -18.64 -2.79
CA GLU A 116 -18.28 -19.57 -3.86
C GLU A 116 -18.99 -19.15 -5.17
N ASP A 117 -19.62 -20.07 -5.87
CA ASP A 117 -20.32 -19.78 -7.13
C ASP A 117 -21.55 -18.85 -6.93
N GLU A 118 -22.05 -18.74 -5.71
CA GLU A 118 -23.17 -17.85 -5.36
C GLU A 118 -22.73 -16.45 -4.93
N PHE A 119 -21.41 -16.17 -4.89
CA PHE A 119 -20.94 -14.84 -4.57
C PHE A 119 -21.34 -13.83 -5.64
N LYS A 120 -22.20 -12.88 -5.29
CA LYS A 120 -22.77 -11.92 -6.22
C LYS A 120 -22.65 -10.46 -5.83
N GLY A 121 -22.09 -10.16 -4.66
CA GLY A 121 -21.95 -8.78 -4.23
C GLY A 121 -21.54 -8.63 -2.79
N ILE A 122 -21.65 -7.40 -2.30
CA ILE A 122 -21.30 -7.03 -0.93
C ILE A 122 -22.41 -6.19 -0.28
N ILE A 123 -22.50 -6.28 1.04
CA ILE A 123 -23.27 -5.35 1.87
C ILE A 123 -22.31 -4.33 2.43
N ASP A 124 -22.57 -3.04 2.21
CA ASP A 124 -21.88 -1.95 2.87
C ASP A 124 -22.52 -1.71 4.24
N LEU A 125 -21.79 -2.01 5.32
CA LEU A 125 -22.28 -1.88 6.69
C LEU A 125 -22.34 -0.43 7.19
N VAL A 126 -21.65 0.48 6.54
CA VAL A 126 -21.70 1.91 6.89
C VAL A 126 -22.98 2.54 6.31
N GLU A 127 -23.26 2.27 5.05
CA GLU A 127 -24.45 2.79 4.34
C GLU A 127 -25.69 1.93 4.53
N MET A 128 -25.54 0.67 4.97
CA MET A 128 -26.59 -0.36 5.08
C MET A 128 -27.33 -0.56 3.76
N LYS A 129 -26.55 -0.79 2.70
CA LYS A 129 -27.03 -1.07 1.34
C LYS A 129 -26.28 -2.24 0.73
N ALA A 130 -26.92 -2.90 -0.24
CA ALA A 130 -26.33 -3.97 -1.02
C ALA A 130 -25.82 -3.46 -2.37
N TYR A 131 -24.62 -3.88 -2.74
CA TYR A 131 -24.01 -3.65 -4.05
C TYR A 131 -23.92 -5.00 -4.77
N VAL A 132 -24.83 -5.21 -5.71
CA VAL A 132 -25.02 -6.49 -6.38
C VAL A 132 -24.53 -6.42 -7.81
N TYR A 133 -23.76 -7.41 -8.23
CA TYR A 133 -23.20 -7.54 -9.56
C TYR A 133 -24.07 -8.45 -10.43
N TYR A 134 -24.50 -7.96 -11.58
CA TYR A 134 -25.40 -8.68 -12.50
C TYR A 134 -24.65 -9.24 -13.73
N ASP A 135 -23.34 -9.09 -13.77
CA ASP A 135 -22.48 -9.64 -14.80
C ASP A 135 -21.22 -10.30 -14.21
N ASP A 136 -20.56 -11.13 -14.99
CA ASP A 136 -19.34 -11.84 -14.56
C ASP A 136 -18.05 -11.00 -14.68
N LEU A 137 -18.15 -9.80 -15.24
CA LEU A 137 -17.01 -8.89 -15.44
C LEU A 137 -16.98 -7.72 -14.44
N GLY A 138 -17.96 -7.66 -13.54
CA GLY A 138 -18.06 -6.61 -12.51
C GLY A 138 -18.34 -5.22 -13.07
N LYS A 139 -19.07 -5.11 -14.19
CA LYS A 139 -19.42 -3.85 -14.85
C LYS A 139 -20.83 -3.37 -14.52
N ASP A 140 -21.80 -4.30 -14.40
CA ASP A 140 -23.18 -3.98 -14.02
C ASP A 140 -23.34 -4.10 -12.50
N ILE A 141 -23.14 -3.00 -11.81
CA ILE A 141 -23.28 -2.90 -10.35
C ILE A 141 -24.57 -2.15 -10.05
N ARG A 142 -25.42 -2.73 -9.22
CA ARG A 142 -26.68 -2.11 -8.79
C ARG A 142 -26.72 -1.97 -7.28
N VAL A 143 -27.16 -0.80 -6.82
CA VAL A 143 -27.39 -0.53 -5.40
C VAL A 143 -28.81 -0.92 -5.07
N GLU A 144 -28.96 -1.84 -4.13
CA GLU A 144 -30.25 -2.43 -3.77
C GLU A 144 -30.42 -2.45 -2.25
N GLU A 145 -31.63 -2.76 -1.80
CA GLU A 145 -31.88 -3.10 -0.41
C GLU A 145 -31.19 -4.41 -0.03
N ILE A 146 -30.79 -4.51 1.23
CA ILE A 146 -30.15 -5.72 1.75
C ILE A 146 -31.13 -6.90 1.60
N PRO A 147 -30.68 -8.05 1.06
CA PRO A 147 -31.51 -9.24 0.95
C PRO A 147 -32.13 -9.65 2.29
N ASP A 148 -33.40 -10.06 2.30
CA ASP A 148 -34.16 -10.36 3.54
C ASP A 148 -33.48 -11.40 4.42
N ASP A 149 -32.85 -12.40 3.84
CA ASP A 149 -32.12 -13.48 4.52
C ASP A 149 -30.82 -13.01 5.16
N LEU A 150 -30.30 -11.83 4.78
CA LEU A 150 -29.07 -11.23 5.31
C LEU A 150 -29.32 -9.98 6.19
N LYS A 151 -30.57 -9.52 6.30
CA LYS A 151 -30.89 -8.31 7.08
C LYS A 151 -30.49 -8.41 8.54
N GLU A 152 -30.88 -9.48 9.21
CA GLU A 152 -30.56 -9.70 10.64
C GLU A 152 -29.06 -9.71 10.87
N LYS A 153 -28.31 -10.43 10.03
CA LYS A 153 -26.85 -10.49 10.10
C LYS A 153 -26.19 -9.14 9.81
N ALA A 154 -26.70 -8.41 8.83
CA ALA A 154 -26.20 -7.08 8.52
C ALA A 154 -26.44 -6.09 9.66
N GLU A 155 -27.60 -6.15 10.31
CA GLU A 155 -27.92 -5.34 11.48
C GLU A 155 -27.02 -5.67 12.66
N GLU A 156 -26.77 -6.96 12.94
CA GLU A 156 -25.83 -7.41 13.98
C GLU A 156 -24.42 -6.84 13.75
N TYR A 157 -23.87 -7.02 12.56
CA TYR A 157 -22.53 -6.50 12.23
C TYR A 157 -22.47 -4.97 12.14
N HIS A 158 -23.55 -4.33 11.71
CA HIS A 158 -23.64 -2.87 11.79
C HIS A 158 -23.62 -2.37 13.23
N GLN A 159 -24.36 -3.03 14.12
CA GLN A 159 -24.34 -2.70 15.55
C GLN A 159 -22.95 -2.87 16.14
N GLU A 160 -22.26 -3.97 15.86
CA GLU A 160 -20.86 -4.17 16.28
C GLU A 160 -19.93 -3.08 15.74
N LEU A 161 -20.10 -2.68 14.47
CA LEU A 161 -19.35 -1.58 13.88
C LEU A 161 -19.61 -0.26 14.63
N MET A 162 -20.86 0.02 14.97
CA MET A 162 -21.23 1.22 15.72
C MET A 162 -20.66 1.24 17.14
N GLU A 163 -20.60 0.09 17.82
CA GLU A 163 -19.95 -0.05 19.11
C GLU A 163 -18.45 0.26 19.02
N HIS A 164 -17.74 -0.30 18.03
CA HIS A 164 -16.34 0.02 17.78
C HIS A 164 -16.11 1.49 17.46
N VAL A 165 -16.99 2.11 16.66
CA VAL A 165 -16.93 3.54 16.35
C VAL A 165 -17.14 4.38 17.61
N ALA A 166 -18.14 4.05 18.43
CA ALA A 166 -18.42 4.76 19.67
C ALA A 166 -17.26 4.68 20.68
N GLU A 167 -16.59 3.54 20.77
CA GLU A 167 -15.42 3.34 21.64
C GLU A 167 -14.22 4.24 21.28
N GLN A 168 -14.14 4.71 20.05
CA GLN A 168 -13.02 5.51 19.57
C GLN A 168 -13.21 7.03 19.70
N ASP A 169 -14.43 7.49 19.98
CA ASP A 169 -14.75 8.92 20.03
C ASP A 169 -15.82 9.21 21.10
N ASP A 170 -15.46 10.02 22.11
CA ASP A 170 -16.33 10.31 23.24
C ASP A 170 -17.65 10.97 22.82
N ALA A 171 -17.63 11.85 21.81
CA ALA A 171 -18.84 12.50 21.30
C ALA A 171 -19.78 11.51 20.59
N LEU A 172 -19.23 10.55 19.86
CA LEU A 172 -20.03 9.49 19.22
C LEU A 172 -20.50 8.47 20.26
N MET A 173 -19.74 8.21 21.30
CA MET A 173 -20.14 7.37 22.44
C MET A 173 -21.36 7.97 23.14
N GLU A 174 -21.37 9.29 23.39
CA GLU A 174 -22.52 9.99 24.01
C GLU A 174 -23.76 9.88 23.12
N LYS A 175 -23.64 10.11 21.81
CA LYS A 175 -24.74 9.93 20.87
C LYS A 175 -25.26 8.49 20.85
N PHE A 176 -24.36 7.51 20.84
CA PHE A 176 -24.71 6.09 20.82
C PHE A 176 -25.49 5.69 22.07
N PHE A 177 -25.09 6.13 23.26
CA PHE A 177 -25.81 5.84 24.51
C PHE A 177 -27.15 6.57 24.66
N ASN A 178 -27.30 7.70 23.99
CA ASN A 178 -28.54 8.49 24.01
C ASN A 178 -29.51 8.13 22.88
N ASP A 179 -29.21 7.06 22.09
CA ASP A 179 -29.95 6.69 20.89
C ASP A 179 -30.11 7.85 19.87
N GLU A 180 -29.14 8.76 19.84
CA GLU A 180 -29.09 9.85 18.85
C GLU A 180 -28.53 9.34 17.52
N GLU A 181 -28.99 9.92 16.43
CA GLU A 181 -28.52 9.58 15.10
C GLU A 181 -27.04 9.92 14.92
N ILE A 182 -26.23 8.93 14.50
CA ILE A 182 -24.87 9.12 14.04
C ILE A 182 -24.89 9.07 12.52
N THR A 183 -24.44 10.16 11.88
CA THR A 183 -24.48 10.28 10.44
C THR A 183 -23.43 9.39 9.77
N ILE A 184 -23.63 9.05 8.49
CA ILE A 184 -22.66 8.28 7.70
C ILE A 184 -21.30 8.98 7.65
N ASP A 185 -21.29 10.30 7.51
CA ASP A 185 -20.04 11.09 7.48
C ASP A 185 -19.28 11.03 8.81
N GLU A 186 -19.99 11.07 9.94
CA GLU A 186 -19.40 10.89 11.28
C GLU A 186 -18.81 9.49 11.44
N ILE A 187 -19.49 8.45 10.98
CA ILE A 187 -19.02 7.06 11.00
C ILE A 187 -17.74 6.94 10.16
N LYS A 188 -17.76 7.43 8.93
CA LYS A 188 -16.61 7.39 8.02
C LYS A 188 -15.40 8.15 8.59
N ALA A 189 -15.62 9.34 9.13
CA ALA A 189 -14.55 10.13 9.75
C ALA A 189 -13.92 9.42 10.96
N CYS A 190 -14.72 8.75 11.77
CA CYS A 190 -14.24 7.99 12.92
C CYS A 190 -13.47 6.73 12.50
N ILE A 191 -13.96 5.97 11.52
CA ILE A 191 -13.26 4.81 10.96
C ILE A 191 -11.90 5.24 10.39
N ARG A 192 -11.86 6.34 9.63
CA ARG A 192 -10.61 6.88 9.09
C ARG A 192 -9.61 7.22 10.19
N LYS A 193 -10.03 8.00 11.18
CA LYS A 193 -9.20 8.39 12.32
C LYS A 193 -8.64 7.18 13.07
N SER A 194 -9.48 6.19 13.32
CA SER A 194 -9.12 4.97 14.04
C SER A 194 -8.17 4.08 13.22
N THR A 195 -8.37 4.00 11.91
CA THR A 195 -7.50 3.27 10.99
C THR A 195 -6.11 3.91 10.92
N ILE A 196 -6.03 5.23 10.75
CA ILE A 196 -4.77 5.98 10.71
C ILE A 196 -4.02 5.86 12.04
N ALA A 197 -4.73 5.81 13.16
CA ALA A 197 -4.15 5.63 14.50
C ALA A 197 -3.78 4.17 14.84
N ASN A 198 -3.93 3.23 13.90
CA ASN A 198 -3.73 1.78 14.12
C ASN A 198 -4.60 1.16 15.23
N LYS A 199 -5.75 1.75 15.51
CA LYS A 199 -6.70 1.25 16.52
C LYS A 199 -7.76 0.32 15.93
N MET A 200 -7.98 0.39 14.63
CA MET A 200 -8.96 -0.40 13.89
C MET A 200 -8.36 -0.87 12.58
N VAL A 201 -8.72 -2.07 12.17
CA VAL A 201 -8.39 -2.65 10.86
C VAL A 201 -9.69 -2.92 10.11
N PRO A 202 -10.12 -2.05 9.21
CA PRO A 202 -11.31 -2.30 8.40
C PRO A 202 -11.14 -3.51 7.51
N VAL A 203 -12.18 -4.36 7.44
CA VAL A 203 -12.18 -5.57 6.62
C VAL A 203 -13.21 -5.44 5.52
N THR A 204 -12.78 -5.64 4.30
CA THR A 204 -13.56 -5.64 3.07
C THR A 204 -13.49 -7.01 2.40
N CYS A 205 -14.32 -7.27 1.40
CA CYS A 205 -14.32 -8.54 0.69
C CYS A 205 -14.66 -8.39 -0.79
N GLY A 206 -14.34 -9.42 -1.56
CA GLY A 206 -14.66 -9.47 -2.97
C GLY A 206 -13.93 -10.58 -3.73
N THR A 207 -13.96 -10.49 -5.04
CA THR A 207 -13.13 -11.30 -5.94
C THR A 207 -12.54 -10.42 -7.04
N SER A 208 -11.23 -10.20 -6.97
CA SER A 208 -10.53 -9.32 -7.89
C SER A 208 -10.49 -9.87 -9.32
N TYR A 209 -10.41 -11.18 -9.48
CA TYR A 209 -10.40 -11.82 -10.79
C TYR A 209 -11.68 -11.56 -11.60
N ARG A 210 -12.83 -11.49 -10.93
CA ARG A 210 -14.12 -11.16 -11.54
C ARG A 210 -14.52 -9.69 -11.38
N ASN A 211 -13.61 -8.88 -10.86
CA ASN A 211 -13.83 -7.44 -10.59
C ASN A 211 -15.07 -7.15 -9.73
N LYS A 212 -15.45 -8.08 -8.84
CA LYS A 212 -16.58 -7.92 -7.92
C LYS A 212 -16.08 -7.48 -6.54
N GLY A 213 -16.48 -6.30 -6.09
CA GLY A 213 -16.04 -5.69 -4.82
C GLY A 213 -14.82 -4.79 -4.93
N VAL A 214 -14.15 -4.70 -6.07
CA VAL A 214 -12.95 -3.86 -6.26
C VAL A 214 -13.29 -2.39 -6.20
N GLN A 215 -14.41 -1.96 -6.76
CA GLN A 215 -14.86 -0.57 -6.74
C GLN A 215 -15.10 -0.09 -5.31
N LYS A 216 -15.74 -0.91 -4.48
CA LYS A 216 -15.96 -0.60 -3.05
C LYS A 216 -14.68 -0.68 -2.22
N LEU A 217 -13.70 -1.47 -2.63
CA LEU A 217 -12.36 -1.44 -2.04
C LEU A 217 -11.67 -0.10 -2.34
N LEU A 218 -11.75 0.39 -3.57
CA LEU A 218 -11.19 1.69 -3.95
C LEU A 218 -11.87 2.84 -3.21
N ASP A 219 -13.20 2.78 -3.05
CA ASP A 219 -13.94 3.73 -2.21
C ASP A 219 -13.42 3.70 -0.76
N ALA A 220 -13.24 2.52 -0.19
CA ALA A 220 -12.74 2.35 1.17
C ALA A 220 -11.30 2.87 1.33
N ILE A 221 -10.44 2.70 0.33
CA ILE A 221 -9.08 3.28 0.33
C ILE A 221 -9.16 4.81 0.39
N VAL A 222 -10.00 5.43 -0.43
CA VAL A 222 -10.19 6.88 -0.43
C VAL A 222 -10.78 7.38 0.88
N ASP A 223 -11.76 6.66 1.43
CA ASP A 223 -12.48 7.06 2.64
C ASP A 223 -11.65 6.87 3.92
N TYR A 224 -10.86 5.79 4.03
CA TYR A 224 -10.30 5.34 5.31
C TYR A 224 -8.77 5.29 5.38
N MET A 225 -8.06 5.23 4.26
CA MET A 225 -6.61 5.15 4.26
C MET A 225 -5.97 6.53 4.32
N PRO A 226 -4.79 6.66 4.97
CA PRO A 226 -4.12 7.95 5.09
C PRO A 226 -3.62 8.46 3.74
N SER A 227 -3.67 9.78 3.59
CA SER A 227 -2.95 10.51 2.56
C SER A 227 -1.55 10.92 3.07
N PRO A 228 -0.66 11.42 2.21
CA PRO A 228 0.62 11.98 2.67
C PRO A 228 0.50 13.11 3.69
N LEU A 229 -0.66 13.77 3.78
CA LEU A 229 -0.93 14.84 4.76
C LEU A 229 -1.32 14.29 6.14
N ASP A 230 -1.79 13.05 6.20
CA ASP A 230 -2.24 12.41 7.46
C ASP A 230 -1.11 11.68 8.19
N VAL A 231 -0.01 11.40 7.49
CA VAL A 231 1.16 10.73 8.09
C VAL A 231 2.07 11.74 8.78
N PRO A 232 2.82 11.32 9.82
CA PRO A 232 3.78 12.19 10.48
C PRO A 232 4.82 12.75 9.50
N SER A 233 5.29 13.96 9.78
CA SER A 233 6.42 14.55 9.05
C SER A 233 7.63 13.63 9.10
N ILE A 234 8.33 13.50 7.97
CA ILE A 234 9.51 12.66 7.94
C ILE A 234 10.68 13.34 8.66
N LYS A 235 11.40 12.55 9.44
CA LYS A 235 12.63 12.96 10.10
C LYS A 235 13.83 12.66 9.21
N GLY A 236 14.81 13.55 9.27
CA GLY A 236 16.10 13.37 8.63
C GLY A 236 17.19 14.04 9.46
N THR A 237 18.40 13.95 8.99
CA THR A 237 19.58 14.55 9.61
C THR A 237 20.25 15.47 8.62
N ASP A 238 20.57 16.68 9.05
CA ASP A 238 21.44 17.58 8.29
C ASP A 238 22.84 16.97 8.20
N PRO A 239 23.36 16.69 7.00
CA PRO A 239 24.65 16.04 6.84
C PRO A 239 25.85 16.90 7.29
N GLU A 240 25.69 18.22 7.40
CA GLU A 240 26.73 19.14 7.81
C GLU A 240 26.77 19.36 9.32
N THR A 241 25.59 19.55 9.93
CA THR A 241 25.46 19.86 11.37
C THR A 241 25.18 18.64 12.24
N GLY A 242 24.62 17.56 11.66
CA GLY A 242 24.16 16.40 12.40
C GLY A 242 22.86 16.61 13.16
N GLU A 243 22.22 17.77 13.00
CA GLU A 243 20.96 18.09 13.67
C GLU A 243 19.75 17.40 13.00
N GLU A 244 18.73 17.10 13.82
CA GLU A 244 17.47 16.56 13.30
C GLU A 244 16.72 17.63 12.51
N VAL A 245 16.26 17.24 11.32
CA VAL A 245 15.48 18.08 10.40
C VAL A 245 14.17 17.40 10.12
N LEU A 246 13.07 18.15 10.19
CA LEU A 246 11.74 17.69 9.81
C LEU A 246 11.39 18.19 8.40
N ARG A 247 10.76 17.33 7.60
CA ARG A 247 10.16 17.68 6.32
C ARG A 247 8.68 17.34 6.33
N HIS A 248 7.85 18.30 5.91
CA HIS A 248 6.41 18.14 5.82
C HIS A 248 6.00 17.85 4.38
N SER A 249 4.89 17.18 4.19
CA SER A 249 4.32 16.93 2.86
C SER A 249 3.71 18.21 2.30
N SER A 250 4.54 19.09 1.79
CA SER A 250 4.17 20.39 1.19
C SER A 250 5.04 20.66 -0.02
N ASP A 251 4.41 21.09 -1.11
CA ASP A 251 5.12 21.46 -2.36
C ASP A 251 6.01 22.70 -2.21
N SER A 252 5.75 23.53 -1.20
CA SER A 252 6.48 24.76 -0.93
C SER A 252 7.75 24.55 -0.09
N GLU A 253 7.92 23.39 0.51
CA GLU A 253 9.13 23.04 1.25
C GLU A 253 10.29 22.66 0.31
N PRO A 254 11.56 22.68 0.80
CA PRO A 254 12.68 22.18 0.05
C PRO A 254 12.48 20.73 -0.38
N PHE A 255 12.88 20.39 -1.60
CA PHE A 255 12.76 19.04 -2.14
C PHE A 255 13.55 18.03 -1.30
N ALA A 256 12.90 16.93 -0.94
CA ALA A 256 13.52 15.76 -0.34
C ALA A 256 12.76 14.50 -0.77
N ALA A 257 13.49 13.50 -1.24
CA ALA A 257 12.96 12.24 -1.71
C ALA A 257 13.87 11.06 -1.31
N LEU A 258 13.27 9.89 -1.17
CA LEU A 258 13.98 8.64 -0.88
C LEU A 258 13.95 7.74 -2.11
N ALA A 259 15.13 7.33 -2.58
CA ALA A 259 15.28 6.28 -3.59
C ALA A 259 15.07 4.93 -2.91
N PHE A 260 13.94 4.28 -3.18
CA PHE A 260 13.59 3.05 -2.46
C PHE A 260 13.72 1.77 -3.28
N LYS A 261 13.85 1.89 -4.61
CA LYS A 261 14.02 0.73 -5.49
C LYS A 261 14.80 1.09 -6.74
N ILE A 262 15.72 0.23 -7.10
CA ILE A 262 16.40 0.25 -8.41
C ILE A 262 15.93 -0.94 -9.22
N ALA A 263 15.55 -0.70 -10.47
CA ALA A 263 15.21 -1.74 -11.44
C ALA A 263 15.99 -1.54 -12.73
N THR A 264 16.27 -2.61 -13.43
CA THR A 264 16.86 -2.57 -14.76
C THR A 264 15.79 -2.83 -15.80
N ASP A 265 15.62 -1.89 -16.70
CA ASP A 265 14.70 -1.99 -17.84
C ASP A 265 15.49 -2.25 -19.13
N PRO A 266 15.05 -3.20 -19.99
CA PRO A 266 15.77 -3.54 -21.22
C PRO A 266 15.93 -2.39 -22.21
N PHE A 267 15.02 -1.41 -22.16
CA PHE A 267 14.94 -0.32 -23.14
C PHE A 267 15.56 0.99 -22.65
N VAL A 268 15.40 1.30 -21.38
CA VAL A 268 15.85 2.58 -20.81
C VAL A 268 17.00 2.44 -19.81
N GLY A 269 17.40 1.21 -19.50
CA GLY A 269 18.48 0.92 -18.57
C GLY A 269 18.05 1.04 -17.11
N LYS A 270 18.86 1.70 -16.29
CA LYS A 270 18.63 1.82 -14.86
C LYS A 270 17.46 2.77 -14.55
N LEU A 271 16.43 2.26 -13.88
CA LEU A 271 15.29 2.99 -13.34
C LEU A 271 15.44 3.11 -11.82
N CYS A 272 15.41 4.32 -11.30
CA CYS A 272 15.40 4.59 -9.87
C CYS A 272 14.01 5.06 -9.45
N PHE A 273 13.30 4.25 -8.67
CA PHE A 273 12.02 4.63 -8.07
C PHE A 273 12.28 5.45 -6.81
N PHE A 274 11.59 6.58 -6.70
CA PHE A 274 11.72 7.47 -5.56
C PHE A 274 10.36 7.98 -5.09
N ARG A 275 10.24 8.22 -3.79
CA ARG A 275 9.11 8.90 -3.18
C ARG A 275 9.51 10.29 -2.75
N VAL A 276 8.73 11.29 -3.14
CA VAL A 276 8.90 12.67 -2.70
C VAL A 276 8.21 12.86 -1.35
N TYR A 277 8.94 13.29 -0.34
CA TYR A 277 8.41 13.59 1.00
C TYR A 277 8.12 15.06 1.20
N SER A 278 8.87 15.93 0.55
CA SER A 278 8.65 17.38 0.59
C SER A 278 9.10 18.05 -0.70
N GLY A 279 8.53 19.19 -0.99
CA GLY A 279 8.86 20.00 -2.16
C GLY A 279 8.46 19.33 -3.48
N THR A 280 9.01 19.85 -4.56
CA THR A 280 8.78 19.38 -5.93
C THR A 280 10.11 19.18 -6.66
N VAL A 281 10.11 18.33 -7.66
CA VAL A 281 11.26 18.15 -8.56
C VAL A 281 10.82 18.14 -10.01
N ASN A 282 11.58 18.81 -10.86
CA ASN A 282 11.31 18.88 -12.30
C ASN A 282 12.26 17.99 -13.08
N ALA A 283 11.77 17.41 -14.17
CA ALA A 283 12.61 16.72 -15.14
C ALA A 283 13.68 17.68 -15.68
N GLY A 284 14.91 17.19 -15.82
CA GLY A 284 16.07 17.97 -16.26
C GLY A 284 16.77 18.77 -15.18
N SER A 285 16.21 18.86 -13.96
CA SER A 285 16.85 19.57 -12.84
C SER A 285 18.01 18.77 -12.23
N THR A 286 18.85 19.47 -11.49
CA THR A 286 19.95 18.87 -10.71
C THR A 286 19.57 18.84 -9.25
N VAL A 287 19.83 17.71 -8.59
CA VAL A 287 19.58 17.50 -7.15
C VAL A 287 20.86 17.00 -6.48
N LEU A 288 20.90 17.11 -5.16
CA LEU A 288 21.95 16.52 -4.34
C LEU A 288 21.57 15.11 -3.91
N ASN A 289 22.42 14.13 -4.13
CA ASN A 289 22.39 12.87 -3.39
C ASN A 289 23.14 13.10 -2.08
N ALA A 290 22.40 13.39 -1.01
CA ALA A 290 22.99 13.75 0.27
C ALA A 290 23.70 12.57 0.96
N THR A 291 23.28 11.35 0.68
CA THR A 291 23.90 10.14 1.25
C THR A 291 25.33 9.93 0.73
N LYS A 292 25.58 10.26 -0.53
CA LYS A 292 26.86 10.07 -1.21
C LYS A 292 27.62 11.38 -1.50
N ASP A 293 27.03 12.50 -1.11
CA ASP A 293 27.58 13.85 -1.32
C ASP A 293 27.99 14.11 -2.79
N ASN A 294 27.06 13.83 -3.70
CA ASN A 294 27.25 14.10 -5.11
C ASN A 294 26.00 14.64 -5.79
N LYS A 295 26.19 15.33 -6.90
CA LYS A 295 25.11 15.87 -7.71
C LYS A 295 24.64 14.85 -8.73
N GLU A 296 23.31 14.74 -8.85
CA GLU A 296 22.63 13.89 -9.82
C GLU A 296 21.68 14.73 -10.67
N ARG A 297 21.56 14.37 -11.95
CA ARG A 297 20.60 14.99 -12.86
C ARG A 297 19.34 14.17 -12.98
N MET A 298 18.20 14.75 -12.65
CA MET A 298 16.87 14.18 -12.83
C MET A 298 16.44 14.28 -14.30
N GLY A 299 17.14 13.56 -15.19
CA GLY A 299 17.01 13.72 -16.64
C GLY A 299 15.58 13.49 -17.13
N ARG A 300 15.17 12.26 -17.23
CA ARG A 300 13.82 11.85 -17.63
C ARG A 300 13.11 11.24 -16.45
N ILE A 301 11.96 11.80 -16.09
CA ILE A 301 11.10 11.28 -15.02
C ILE A 301 9.87 10.64 -15.65
N VAL A 302 9.53 9.44 -15.20
CA VAL A 302 8.40 8.67 -15.71
C VAL A 302 7.47 8.22 -14.59
N GLN A 303 6.18 8.23 -14.90
CA GLN A 303 5.16 7.56 -14.11
C GLN A 303 4.90 6.19 -14.72
N MET A 304 4.90 5.18 -13.88
CA MET A 304 4.66 3.81 -14.32
C MET A 304 3.16 3.49 -14.30
N HIS A 305 2.70 2.87 -15.36
CA HIS A 305 1.34 2.41 -15.55
C HIS A 305 1.41 0.98 -16.10
N SER A 306 1.49 0.00 -15.24
CA SER A 306 1.80 -1.38 -15.63
C SER A 306 3.12 -1.42 -16.44
N ASN A 307 3.10 -1.89 -17.69
CA ASN A 307 4.26 -1.90 -18.58
C ASN A 307 4.43 -0.61 -19.39
N HIS A 308 3.53 0.36 -19.21
CA HIS A 308 3.59 1.64 -19.91
C HIS A 308 4.27 2.70 -19.06
N ARG A 309 5.08 3.52 -19.70
CA ARG A 309 5.78 4.66 -19.10
C ARG A 309 5.20 5.93 -19.68
N LYS A 310 4.81 6.85 -18.80
CA LYS A 310 4.36 8.18 -19.17
C LYS A 310 5.38 9.18 -18.66
N ASP A 311 5.94 9.97 -19.56
CA ASP A 311 6.82 11.08 -19.17
C ASP A 311 6.05 12.11 -18.37
N ILE A 312 6.64 12.58 -17.28
CA ILE A 312 6.11 13.64 -16.44
C ILE A 312 7.15 14.72 -16.23
N GLU A 313 6.70 15.96 -16.18
CA GLU A 313 7.59 17.12 -16.03
C GLU A 313 7.90 17.43 -14.57
N THR A 314 6.92 17.29 -13.69
CA THR A 314 7.01 17.64 -12.28
C THR A 314 6.47 16.52 -11.41
N VAL A 315 7.17 16.24 -10.30
CA VAL A 315 6.73 15.35 -9.23
C VAL A 315 6.51 16.18 -7.96
N TYR A 316 5.38 15.97 -7.33
CA TYR A 316 4.92 16.73 -6.16
C TYR A 316 5.13 15.95 -4.86
N ALA A 317 5.06 16.64 -3.72
CA ALA A 317 5.13 16.03 -2.40
C ALA A 317 4.08 14.92 -2.25
N GLY A 318 4.51 13.75 -1.75
CA GLY A 318 3.68 12.55 -1.59
C GLY A 318 3.65 11.63 -2.81
N ASP A 319 4.11 12.07 -3.98
CA ASP A 319 4.11 11.27 -5.20
C ASP A 319 5.26 10.27 -5.25
N ILE A 320 5.02 9.21 -6.02
CA ILE A 320 6.00 8.19 -6.40
C ILE A 320 6.22 8.26 -7.90
N ALA A 321 7.48 8.29 -8.31
CA ALA A 321 7.87 8.28 -9.72
C ALA A 321 9.16 7.49 -9.91
N ALA A 322 9.57 7.30 -11.17
CA ALA A 322 10.86 6.72 -11.51
C ALA A 322 11.66 7.69 -12.35
N VAL A 323 12.96 7.73 -12.12
CA VAL A 323 13.90 8.53 -12.91
C VAL A 323 14.87 7.63 -13.65
N VAL A 324 15.14 7.97 -14.90
CA VAL A 324 16.07 7.24 -15.78
C VAL A 324 17.46 7.84 -15.68
N GLY A 325 18.46 6.99 -15.57
CA GLY A 325 19.84 7.36 -15.81
C GLY A 325 20.59 8.02 -14.68
N LEU A 326 20.13 7.89 -13.42
CA LEU A 326 20.96 8.24 -12.26
C LEU A 326 22.20 7.35 -12.21
N LYS A 327 23.38 7.96 -12.05
CA LYS A 327 24.66 7.24 -12.17
C LYS A 327 25.09 6.61 -10.85
N ASN A 328 24.99 7.35 -9.75
CA ASN A 328 25.59 6.99 -8.47
C ASN A 328 24.55 6.65 -7.41
N THR A 329 23.27 6.90 -7.64
CA THR A 329 22.20 6.64 -6.68
C THR A 329 21.88 5.15 -6.56
N THR A 330 21.78 4.68 -5.34
CA THR A 330 21.39 3.31 -4.96
C THR A 330 20.18 3.33 -4.05
N THR A 331 19.62 2.15 -3.77
CA THR A 331 18.48 2.00 -2.87
C THR A 331 18.83 2.49 -1.47
N GLY A 332 17.98 3.34 -0.89
CA GLY A 332 18.18 3.95 0.43
C GLY A 332 18.80 5.35 0.40
N ASP A 333 19.28 5.80 -0.76
CA ASP A 333 19.85 7.14 -0.88
C ASP A 333 18.78 8.23 -0.83
N THR A 334 19.13 9.38 -0.26
CA THR A 334 18.30 10.58 -0.24
C THR A 334 18.68 11.53 -1.36
N LEU A 335 17.67 11.95 -2.14
CA LEU A 335 17.78 13.01 -3.13
C LEU A 335 17.11 14.26 -2.57
N CYS A 336 17.80 15.41 -2.59
CA CYS A 336 17.28 16.64 -2.00
C CYS A 336 17.76 17.90 -2.72
N ASP A 337 17.22 19.05 -2.28
CA ASP A 337 17.70 20.36 -2.72
C ASP A 337 19.11 20.62 -2.18
N GLU A 338 20.02 21.09 -3.02
CA GLU A 338 21.38 21.43 -2.64
C GLU A 338 21.45 22.51 -1.56
N LYS A 339 20.47 23.40 -1.52
CA LYS A 339 20.42 24.53 -0.57
C LYS A 339 19.87 24.16 0.80
N ALA A 340 19.25 23.00 0.90
CA ALA A 340 18.66 22.47 2.14
C ALA A 340 18.96 20.97 2.24
N PRO A 341 20.22 20.58 2.43
CA PRO A 341 20.62 19.19 2.45
C PRO A 341 19.99 18.46 3.65
N VAL A 342 19.54 17.24 3.42
CA VAL A 342 19.00 16.35 4.44
C VAL A 342 19.26 14.91 4.04
N ILE A 343 19.61 14.07 5.01
CA ILE A 343 19.62 12.62 4.87
C ILE A 343 18.40 12.11 5.61
N LEU A 344 17.41 11.58 4.86
CA LEU A 344 16.26 10.92 5.44
C LEU A 344 16.72 9.62 6.13
N GLU A 345 15.96 9.16 7.14
CA GLU A 345 16.29 7.90 7.80
C GLU A 345 16.56 6.80 6.78
N SER A 346 17.73 6.17 6.89
CA SER A 346 18.15 5.08 6.02
C SER A 346 17.27 3.85 6.20
N MET A 347 17.12 3.07 5.12
CA MET A 347 16.53 1.74 5.21
C MET A 347 17.53 0.81 5.89
N GLU A 348 17.12 0.17 6.97
CA GLU A 348 17.86 -0.94 7.56
C GLU A 348 17.47 -2.22 6.83
N PHE A 349 18.45 -2.88 6.24
CA PHE A 349 18.23 -4.20 5.63
C PHE A 349 18.60 -5.28 6.64
N PRO A 350 17.83 -6.39 6.69
CA PRO A 350 18.21 -7.52 7.52
C PRO A 350 19.55 -8.09 7.04
N GLU A 351 20.35 -8.61 7.99
CA GLU A 351 21.60 -9.29 7.64
C GLU A 351 21.32 -10.52 6.77
N PRO A 352 22.19 -10.81 5.79
CA PRO A 352 22.04 -11.99 4.95
C PRO A 352 22.07 -13.28 5.79
N VAL A 353 21.10 -14.16 5.55
CA VAL A 353 21.00 -15.46 6.25
C VAL A 353 21.87 -16.53 5.59
N ILE A 354 22.17 -16.33 4.30
CA ILE A 354 22.98 -17.25 3.48
C ILE A 354 23.85 -16.44 2.53
N GLU A 355 25.11 -16.86 2.41
CA GLU A 355 26.04 -16.39 1.39
C GLU A 355 26.33 -17.52 0.41
N LEU A 356 26.30 -17.20 -0.87
CA LEU A 356 26.59 -18.15 -1.95
C LEU A 356 27.74 -17.63 -2.80
N ALA A 357 28.76 -18.43 -2.98
CA ALA A 357 29.78 -18.16 -3.97
C ALA A 357 29.27 -18.53 -5.37
N ILE A 358 29.42 -17.61 -6.32
CA ILE A 358 29.08 -17.84 -7.71
C ILE A 358 30.32 -17.73 -8.59
N GLU A 359 30.45 -18.64 -9.53
CA GLU A 359 31.52 -18.62 -10.53
C GLU A 359 30.98 -18.94 -11.93
N PRO A 360 31.59 -18.39 -12.98
CA PRO A 360 31.14 -18.64 -14.32
C PRO A 360 31.46 -20.07 -14.73
N LYS A 361 30.55 -20.77 -15.38
CA LYS A 361 30.76 -22.13 -15.89
C LYS A 361 31.92 -22.24 -16.90
N THR A 362 32.27 -21.14 -17.56
CA THR A 362 33.34 -21.06 -18.54
C THR A 362 34.13 -19.77 -18.41
N LYS A 363 35.42 -19.77 -18.76
CA LYS A 363 36.24 -18.56 -18.78
C LYS A 363 35.67 -17.46 -19.66
N ALA A 364 35.03 -17.79 -20.77
CA ALA A 364 34.36 -16.85 -21.66
C ALA A 364 33.12 -16.17 -21.00
N GLY A 365 32.53 -16.78 -19.98
CA GLY A 365 31.41 -16.23 -19.22
C GLY A 365 31.79 -15.20 -18.17
N GLN A 366 33.08 -15.04 -17.87
CA GLN A 366 33.53 -14.17 -16.77
C GLN A 366 33.19 -12.68 -17.02
N GLY A 367 33.36 -12.19 -18.25
CA GLY A 367 32.97 -10.83 -18.60
C GLY A 367 31.47 -10.59 -18.50
N LYS A 368 30.66 -11.54 -18.99
CA LYS A 368 29.19 -11.45 -18.90
C LYS A 368 28.69 -11.51 -17.45
N MET A 369 29.36 -12.31 -16.60
CA MET A 369 29.03 -12.36 -15.18
C MET A 369 29.33 -11.01 -14.50
N GLY A 370 30.50 -10.39 -14.79
CA GLY A 370 30.84 -9.06 -14.29
C GLY A 370 29.83 -7.99 -14.72
N GLU A 371 29.41 -7.99 -15.98
CA GLU A 371 28.37 -7.09 -16.49
C GLU A 371 27.00 -7.34 -15.84
N ALA A 372 26.65 -8.60 -15.57
CA ALA A 372 25.37 -8.94 -14.91
C ALA A 372 25.35 -8.52 -13.44
N LEU A 373 26.50 -8.66 -12.74
CA LEU A 373 26.64 -8.24 -11.34
C LEU A 373 26.71 -6.70 -11.16
N ALA A 374 27.18 -5.99 -12.21
CA ALA A 374 27.23 -4.54 -12.22
C ALA A 374 25.86 -3.86 -12.51
N LYS A 375 24.91 -4.59 -13.10
CA LYS A 375 23.54 -4.15 -13.35
C LYS A 375 22.66 -4.24 -12.11
#